data_5875ea9d1f1c41ec81db4925c1eae7d8
#
_entry.id   5875ea9d1f1c41ec81db4925c1eae7d8
#
_cell.length_a   1.000
_cell.length_b   1.000
_cell.length_c   1.000
_cell.angle_alpha   90.00
_cell.angle_beta   90.00
_cell.angle_gamma   90.00
#
_symmetry.space_group_name_H-M   'P 1'
#
loop_
_entity.id
_entity.type
_entity.pdbx_description
1 polymer ?
#
loop_
_entity_poly.entity_id
_entity_poly.type
_entity_poly.pdbx_seq_one_letter_code
_entity_poly.pdbx_strand_id
1 'polypeptide(L)' 'MNLVEIKKAVSEGKTVCWNNPSYKVVHKNNGYLIKCDNGSCIGLTWADDITLNGEEKDFFILTNP' A
#
# COMPACT_ATOMS: atom_id res chain seq x y z
N MET A 1 -1.02 2.44 -9.63
CA MET A 1 -0.76 0.99 -9.50
C MET A 1 -2.05 0.27 -9.13
N ASN A 2 -2.30 -0.86 -9.77
CA ASN A 2 -3.44 -1.70 -9.37
C ASN A 2 -3.05 -2.59 -8.19
N LEU A 3 -4.03 -3.30 -7.62
CA LEU A 3 -3.79 -4.12 -6.43
C LEU A 3 -2.73 -5.20 -6.65
N VAL A 4 -2.73 -5.83 -7.81
CA VAL A 4 -1.75 -6.88 -8.13
C VAL A 4 -0.35 -6.30 -8.15
N GLU A 5 -0.18 -5.14 -8.77
CA GLU A 5 1.11 -4.45 -8.83
C GLU A 5 1.61 -4.04 -7.45
N ILE A 6 0.69 -3.54 -6.61
CA ILE A 6 1.03 -3.14 -5.24
C ILE A 6 1.52 -4.34 -4.44
N LYS A 7 0.77 -5.44 -4.47
CA LYS A 7 1.14 -6.64 -3.73
C LYS A 7 2.48 -7.21 -4.19
N LYS A 8 2.69 -7.22 -5.50
CA LYS A 8 3.95 -7.70 -6.07
C LYS A 8 5.13 -6.84 -5.62
N ALA A 9 4.99 -5.52 -5.70
CA ALA A 9 6.05 -4.60 -5.32
C ALA A 9 6.40 -4.76 -3.84
N VAL A 10 5.40 -4.86 -2.97
CA VAL A 10 5.62 -5.04 -1.54
C VAL A 10 6.33 -6.38 -1.26
N SER A 11 5.93 -7.44 -1.95
CA SER A 11 6.56 -8.75 -1.77
C SER A 11 7.99 -8.78 -2.27
N GLU A 12 8.35 -7.88 -3.19
CA GLU A 12 9.72 -7.76 -3.70
C GLU A 12 10.60 -6.85 -2.82
N GLY A 13 10.05 -6.35 -1.72
CA GLY A 13 10.78 -5.48 -0.81
C GLY A 13 10.79 -4.01 -1.21
N LYS A 14 9.98 -3.63 -2.18
CA LYS A 14 9.88 -2.24 -2.60
C LYS A 14 8.93 -1.48 -1.68
N THR A 15 9.19 -0.18 -1.53
CA THR A 15 8.32 0.68 -0.74
C THR A 15 7.23 1.27 -1.63
N VAL A 16 5.99 0.90 -1.36
CA VAL A 16 4.83 1.46 -2.07
C VAL A 16 4.19 2.50 -1.17
N CYS A 17 3.94 3.68 -1.71
CA CYS A 17 3.32 4.78 -0.98
C CYS A 17 1.93 5.07 -1.54
N TRP A 18 1.08 5.61 -0.70
CA TRP A 18 -0.26 6.06 -1.09
C TRP A 18 -0.35 7.56 -0.86
N ASN A 19 -0.68 8.29 -1.93
CA ASN A 19 -0.90 9.74 -1.89
C ASN A 19 0.37 10.56 -1.62
N ASN A 20 1.11 10.23 -0.57
CA ASN A 20 2.39 10.87 -0.25
C ASN A 20 3.27 9.91 0.54
N PRO A 21 4.58 10.19 0.72
CA PRO A 21 5.49 9.27 1.39
C PRO A 21 5.20 8.98 2.86
N SER A 22 4.29 9.71 3.48
CA SER A 22 3.89 9.42 4.87
C SER A 22 3.01 8.20 4.99
N TYR A 23 2.41 7.75 3.89
CA TYR A 23 1.53 6.59 3.86
C TYR A 23 2.22 5.49 3.08
N LYS A 24 2.57 4.40 3.76
CA LYS A 24 3.28 3.27 3.15
C LYS A 24 2.46 2.00 3.26
N VAL A 25 2.47 1.22 2.19
CA VAL A 25 1.80 -0.09 2.18
C VAL A 25 2.72 -1.10 2.85
N VAL A 26 2.20 -1.82 3.83
CA VAL A 26 2.95 -2.86 4.54
C VAL A 26 2.18 -4.17 4.49
N HIS A 27 2.91 -5.28 4.44
CA HIS A 27 2.35 -6.62 4.54
C HIS A 27 2.40 -7.06 5.99
N LYS A 28 1.25 -7.42 6.55
CA LYS A 28 1.19 -7.84 7.95
C LYS A 28 0.22 -9.02 8.08
N ASN A 29 0.71 -10.11 8.67
CA ASN A 29 -0.05 -11.36 8.80
C ASN A 29 -0.54 -11.83 7.43
N ASN A 30 -1.85 -11.91 7.23
CA ASN A 30 -2.43 -12.38 5.98
C ASN A 30 -2.98 -11.25 5.11
N GLY A 31 -2.59 -10.02 5.38
CA GLY A 31 -3.15 -8.89 4.67
C GLY A 31 -2.16 -7.76 4.46
N TYR A 32 -2.66 -6.71 3.84
CA TYR A 32 -1.89 -5.51 3.55
C TYR A 32 -2.57 -4.32 4.20
N LEU A 33 -1.76 -3.40 4.73
CA LEU A 33 -2.25 -2.20 5.39
C LEU A 33 -1.53 -0.98 4.81
N ILE A 34 -2.20 0.15 4.87
CA ILE A 34 -1.57 1.44 4.61
C ILE A 34 -1.24 2.03 5.97
N LYS A 35 0.05 2.18 6.27
CA LYS A 35 0.51 2.68 7.55
C LYS A 35 0.97 4.13 7.40
N CYS A 36 0.44 4.99 8.27
CA CYS A 36 0.85 6.40 8.31
C CYS A 36 1.96 6.60 9.34
N ASP A 37 2.80 7.62 9.12
CA ASP A 37 3.91 7.95 10.02
C ASP A 37 3.45 8.28 11.44
N ASN A 38 2.20 8.72 11.61
CA ASN A 38 1.65 9.01 12.94
C ASN A 38 1.23 7.75 13.71
N GLY A 39 1.41 6.57 13.12
CA GLY A 39 1.05 5.30 13.74
C GLY A 39 -0.32 4.76 13.34
N SER A 40 -1.10 5.53 12.58
CA SER A 40 -2.41 5.08 12.11
C SER A 40 -2.26 4.06 10.99
N CYS A 41 -3.16 3.10 10.93
CA CYS A 41 -3.19 2.10 9.86
C CYS A 41 -4.61 1.98 9.32
N ILE A 42 -4.72 1.82 8.00
CA ILE A 42 -5.99 1.50 7.35
C ILE A 42 -5.77 0.32 6.43
N GLY A 43 -6.83 -0.43 6.13
CA GLY A 43 -6.71 -1.56 5.23
C GLY A 43 -6.43 -1.12 3.80
N LEU A 44 -5.59 -1.88 3.10
CA LEU A 44 -5.31 -1.61 1.68
C LEU A 44 -6.53 -1.87 0.83
N THR A 45 -7.34 -2.85 1.21
CA THR A 45 -8.56 -3.22 0.49
C THR A 45 -9.77 -3.11 1.40
N TRP A 46 -10.94 -3.08 0.79
CA TRP A 46 -12.20 -3.25 1.51
C TRP A 46 -12.31 -4.68 2.05
N ALA A 47 -13.35 -4.95 2.82
CA ALA A 47 -13.56 -6.26 3.43
C ALA A 47 -13.63 -7.42 2.42
N ASP A 48 -13.88 -7.11 1.15
CA ASP A 48 -13.93 -8.12 0.08
C ASP A 48 -12.54 -8.59 -0.37
N ASP A 49 -11.46 -7.97 0.10
CA ASP A 49 -10.08 -8.26 -0.26
C ASP A 49 -9.78 -8.08 -1.76
N ILE A 50 -10.66 -7.41 -2.48
CA ILE A 50 -10.55 -7.23 -3.94
C ILE A 50 -10.54 -5.75 -4.29
N THR A 51 -11.40 -4.96 -3.66
CA THR A 51 -11.56 -3.55 -3.99
C THR A 51 -10.51 -2.72 -3.25
N LEU A 52 -9.67 -2.04 -4.02
CA LEU A 52 -8.64 -1.17 -3.47
C LEU A 52 -9.28 -0.02 -2.70
N ASN A 53 -8.77 0.23 -1.50
CA ASN A 53 -9.24 1.33 -0.66
C ASN A 53 -8.51 2.61 -1.04
N GLY A 54 -8.88 3.17 -2.18
CA GLY A 54 -8.26 4.36 -2.75
C GLY A 54 -8.18 4.23 -4.26
N GLU A 55 -7.65 5.24 -4.92
CA GLU A 55 -7.51 5.23 -6.38
C GLU A 55 -6.16 4.68 -6.78
N GLU A 56 -6.14 3.88 -7.85
CA GLU A 56 -4.90 3.27 -8.35
C GLU A 56 -3.82 4.30 -8.65
N LYS A 57 -4.21 5.47 -9.13
CA LYS A 57 -3.28 6.53 -9.51
C LYS A 57 -2.55 7.15 -8.32
N ASP A 58 -3.07 6.96 -7.11
CA ASP A 58 -2.49 7.53 -5.90
C ASP A 58 -1.39 6.64 -5.31
N PHE A 59 -1.23 5.42 -5.82
CA PHE A 59 -0.20 4.50 -5.34
C PHE A 59 1.04 4.57 -6.24
N PHE A 60 2.20 4.66 -5.62
CA PHE A 60 3.46 4.75 -6.36
C PHE A 60 4.60 4.09 -5.57
N ILE A 61 5.65 3.71 -6.29
CA ILE A 61 6.85 3.17 -5.67
C ILE A 61 7.76 4.32 -5.30
N LEU A 62 8.14 4.37 -4.02
CA LEU A 62 9.11 5.36 -3.56
C LEU A 62 10.50 4.88 -3.94
N THR A 63 11.14 5.61 -4.84
CA THR A 63 12.51 5.28 -5.24
C THR A 63 13.45 6.21 -4.51
N ASN A 64 14.43 5.64 -3.82
CA ASN A 64 15.48 6.42 -3.18
C ASN A 64 16.59 6.63 -4.19
N PRO A 65 17.13 7.85 -4.28
CA PRO A 65 18.26 8.14 -5.15
C PRO A 65 19.54 7.42 -4.69
#